data_a3e40540d3a53ad14d42790ab011a980
#
_entry.id   a3e40540d3a53ad14d42790ab011a980
#
_cell.length_a   1.000
_cell.length_b   1.000
_cell.length_c   1.000
_cell.angle_alpha   90.00
_cell.angle_beta   90.00
_cell.angle_gamma   90.00
#
_symmetry.space_group_name_H-M   'P 1'
#
loop_
_entity.id
_entity.type
_entity.pdbx_description
1 polymer ?
#
loop_
_entity_poly.entity_id
_entity_poly.type
_entity_poly.pdbx_seq_one_letter_code
_entity_poly.pdbx_strand_id
1 'polypeptide(L)'
;MGKTVLARSRKEGYVPLLYPPYGSILADVHDQALSAAETGRGGIKKMENAIKRNMSSEGFTAKKLAFIGLFGAVASVLMFLEFPLPFAPGFYKLDLSEVPVLIGAFALGPVSGFFIELIKILVHLVIKGTQTAGIGELANLVIGCAFVLPAALIYRAGKTRKRAVIGMITGTLVMTVAGCFMNAFVLLPAYATAFGMPMETLVGMGTAVNKAVHDVLTFAVLCVAPFNLVKGIVVSLITFFLYKHISTLIKSV
;
A
#
# COMPACT_ATOMS: atom_id res chain seq x y z
N MET A 1 12.90 3.19 61.76
CA MET A 1 11.51 2.68 61.69
C MET A 1 10.87 3.14 60.40
N GLY A 2 10.99 2.36 59.33
CA GLY A 2 10.41 2.66 58.01
C GLY A 2 9.13 1.86 57.83
N LYS A 3 8.02 2.54 57.51
CA LYS A 3 6.76 1.87 57.16
C LYS A 3 6.73 1.60 55.66
N THR A 4 6.84 0.33 55.32
CA THR A 4 6.59 -0.19 53.98
C THR A 4 5.07 -0.23 53.77
N VAL A 5 4.56 0.51 52.80
CA VAL A 5 3.16 0.42 52.36
C VAL A 5 3.11 -0.54 51.20
N LEU A 6 2.61 -1.76 51.46
CA LEU A 6 2.26 -2.73 50.42
C LEU A 6 0.94 -2.31 49.75
N ALA A 7 1.00 -1.89 48.51
CA ALA A 7 -0.18 -1.70 47.67
C ALA A 7 -0.60 -3.04 47.05
N ARG A 8 -1.81 -3.45 47.39
CA ARG A 8 -2.49 -4.70 47.01
C ARG A 8 -2.83 -4.67 45.51
N SER A 9 -2.22 -5.58 44.75
CA SER A 9 -2.53 -5.82 43.36
C SER A 9 -3.96 -6.34 43.20
N ARG A 10 -4.84 -5.56 42.60
CA ARG A 10 -6.10 -6.03 42.04
C ARG A 10 -5.89 -6.39 40.60
N LYS A 11 -6.12 -7.67 40.24
CA LYS A 11 -6.22 -8.14 38.85
C LYS A 11 -7.46 -7.55 38.19
N GLU A 12 -7.29 -6.48 37.51
CA GLU A 12 -8.25 -6.05 36.47
C GLU A 12 -7.47 -5.92 35.17
N GLY A 13 -7.92 -6.70 34.16
CA GLY A 13 -7.27 -6.76 32.86
C GLY A 13 -7.37 -5.41 32.15
N TYR A 14 -6.30 -4.64 32.17
CA TYR A 14 -6.10 -3.52 31.28
C TYR A 14 -5.86 -4.09 29.88
N VAL A 15 -6.87 -3.94 29.02
CA VAL A 15 -6.67 -4.01 27.57
C VAL A 15 -5.88 -2.76 27.19
N PRO A 16 -4.63 -2.86 26.73
CA PRO A 16 -3.91 -1.67 26.28
C PRO A 16 -4.65 -1.15 25.05
N LEU A 17 -5.25 0.02 25.18
CA LEU A 17 -5.70 0.82 24.04
C LEU A 17 -4.51 0.97 23.09
N LEU A 18 -4.64 0.36 21.91
CA LEU A 18 -3.66 0.37 20.84
C LEU A 18 -3.52 1.80 20.32
N TYR A 19 -2.60 2.57 20.90
CA TYR A 19 -2.10 3.78 20.26
C TYR A 19 -1.29 3.37 19.03
N PRO A 20 -1.54 3.97 17.85
CA PRO A 20 -0.67 3.76 16.68
C PRO A 20 0.76 4.22 17.04
N PRO A 21 1.79 3.69 16.37
CA PRO A 21 3.20 4.01 16.68
C PRO A 21 3.53 5.52 16.64
N TYR A 22 2.69 6.33 16.01
CA TYR A 22 2.77 7.80 16.10
C TYR A 22 2.36 8.36 17.47
N GLY A 23 1.53 7.67 18.23
CA GLY A 23 1.14 8.08 19.57
C GLY A 23 2.29 8.03 20.58
N SER A 24 3.19 7.05 20.46
CA SER A 24 4.38 6.96 21.31
C SER A 24 5.39 8.07 20.98
N ILE A 25 5.54 8.44 19.70
CA ILE A 25 6.42 9.53 19.28
C ILE A 25 5.88 10.88 19.76
N LEU A 26 4.57 11.11 19.66
CA LEU A 26 3.95 12.34 20.14
C LEU A 26 3.95 12.44 21.66
N ALA A 27 3.76 11.34 22.38
CA ALA A 27 3.87 11.30 23.84
C ALA A 27 5.30 11.58 24.31
N ASP A 28 6.29 10.97 23.67
CA ASP A 28 7.71 11.17 23.98
C ASP A 28 8.16 12.63 23.69
N VAL A 29 7.69 13.19 22.57
CA VAL A 29 7.93 14.60 22.22
C VAL A 29 7.22 15.54 23.20
N HIS A 30 6.00 15.20 23.63
CA HIS A 30 5.25 16.02 24.61
C HIS A 30 5.92 16.03 25.99
N ASP A 31 6.33 14.87 26.52
CA ASP A 31 7.01 14.76 27.82
C ASP A 31 8.39 15.43 27.79
N GLN A 32 9.09 15.35 26.65
CA GLN A 32 10.37 16.04 26.47
C GLN A 32 10.20 17.55 26.27
N ALA A 33 9.10 18.00 25.66
CA ALA A 33 8.77 19.42 25.55
C ALA A 33 8.46 20.02 26.93
N LEU A 34 7.74 19.29 27.79
CA LEU A 34 7.50 19.72 29.18
C LEU A 34 8.79 19.81 29.98
N SER A 35 9.64 18.77 29.88
CA SER A 35 10.98 18.75 30.52
C SER A 35 11.92 19.85 29.98
N ALA A 36 11.78 20.21 28.70
CA ALA A 36 12.56 21.29 28.08
C ALA A 36 12.12 22.68 28.51
N ALA A 37 10.82 22.88 28.73
CA ALA A 37 10.27 24.14 29.24
C ALA A 37 10.76 24.45 30.65
N GLU A 38 11.02 23.42 31.46
CA GLU A 38 11.52 23.54 32.82
C GLU A 38 13.03 23.80 32.91
N THR A 39 13.81 23.48 31.87
CA THR A 39 15.30 23.44 31.95
C THR A 39 16.00 24.48 31.04
N GLY A 40 15.29 25.35 30.35
CA GLY A 40 15.87 26.42 29.53
C GLY A 40 16.63 25.92 28.30
N ARG A 41 17.74 26.60 27.90
CA ARG A 41 18.53 26.30 26.68
C ARG A 41 19.03 24.85 26.54
N GLY A 42 19.26 24.14 27.65
CA GLY A 42 19.67 22.74 27.66
C GLY A 42 18.57 21.77 27.20
N GLY A 43 17.33 22.09 27.53
CA GLY A 43 16.16 21.32 27.15
C GLY A 43 15.85 21.37 25.66
N ILE A 44 16.03 22.56 25.03
CA ILE A 44 15.82 22.72 23.59
C ILE A 44 16.79 21.86 22.77
N LYS A 45 18.09 21.86 23.14
CA LYS A 45 19.10 20.99 22.50
C LYS A 45 18.79 19.49 22.68
N LYS A 46 18.28 19.10 23.86
CA LYS A 46 17.91 17.71 24.14
C LYS A 46 16.72 17.28 23.29
N MET A 47 15.72 18.16 23.13
CA MET A 47 14.56 17.95 22.28
C MET A 47 14.95 17.89 20.78
N GLU A 48 15.79 18.80 20.29
CA GLU A 48 16.32 18.78 18.92
C GLU A 48 17.09 17.49 18.61
N ASN A 49 17.91 17.02 19.54
CA ASN A 49 18.65 15.76 19.41
C ASN A 49 17.72 14.52 19.48
N ALA A 50 16.63 14.59 20.25
CA ALA A 50 15.64 13.53 20.29
C ALA A 50 14.80 13.46 18.99
N ILE A 51 14.41 14.62 18.46
CA ILE A 51 13.75 14.74 17.16
C ILE A 51 14.68 14.23 16.05
N LYS A 52 15.95 14.66 16.02
CA LYS A 52 16.94 14.15 15.05
C LYS A 52 17.15 12.64 15.18
N ARG A 53 17.18 12.08 16.40
CA ARG A 53 17.33 10.65 16.64
C ARG A 53 16.10 9.86 16.16
N ASN A 54 14.88 10.36 16.42
CA ASN A 54 13.65 9.75 15.93
C ASN A 54 13.52 9.84 14.40
N MET A 55 13.89 10.98 13.80
CA MET A 55 13.92 11.14 12.35
C MET A 55 14.98 10.24 11.69
N SER A 56 16.14 10.03 12.32
CA SER A 56 17.18 9.14 11.81
C SER A 56 16.88 7.65 12.01
N SER A 57 16.09 7.28 13.00
CA SER A 57 15.69 5.88 13.22
C SER A 57 14.64 5.37 12.21
N GLU A 58 13.89 6.27 11.57
CA GLU A 58 13.01 5.97 10.44
C GLU A 58 13.68 6.22 9.08
N GLY A 59 14.93 6.68 9.05
CA GLY A 59 15.69 6.96 7.83
C GLY A 59 15.86 5.72 6.93
N PHE A 60 15.97 5.97 5.63
CA PHE A 60 16.30 4.94 4.66
C PHE A 60 17.77 4.51 4.86
N THR A 61 17.99 3.40 5.56
CA THR A 61 19.32 2.79 5.63
C THR A 61 19.71 2.21 4.27
N ALA A 62 21.01 2.08 3.98
CA ALA A 62 21.48 1.46 2.74
C ALA A 62 20.89 0.06 2.54
N LYS A 63 20.76 -0.72 3.62
CA LYS A 63 20.10 -2.03 3.60
C LYS A 63 18.63 -1.93 3.16
N LYS A 64 17.88 -0.99 3.70
CA LYS A 64 16.47 -0.77 3.35
C LYS A 64 16.32 -0.34 1.89
N LEU A 65 17.19 0.55 1.39
CA LEU A 65 17.22 0.97 -0.01
C LEU A 65 17.52 -0.19 -0.95
N ALA A 66 18.49 -1.06 -0.61
CA ALA A 66 18.80 -2.26 -1.38
C ALA A 66 17.60 -3.20 -1.49
N PHE A 67 16.86 -3.44 -0.40
CA PHE A 67 15.64 -4.23 -0.44
C PHE A 67 14.52 -3.59 -1.25
N ILE A 68 14.33 -2.27 -1.16
CA ILE A 68 13.37 -1.54 -1.98
C ILE A 68 13.69 -1.73 -3.48
N GLY A 69 14.96 -1.56 -3.86
CA GLY A 69 15.41 -1.80 -5.23
C GLY A 69 15.20 -3.25 -5.68
N LEU A 70 15.54 -4.23 -4.83
CA LEU A 70 15.36 -5.65 -5.12
C LEU A 70 13.88 -6.00 -5.34
N PHE A 71 13.00 -5.62 -4.42
CA PHE A 71 11.56 -5.87 -4.55
C PHE A 71 10.97 -5.13 -5.76
N GLY A 72 11.42 -3.89 -6.03
CA GLY A 72 11.03 -3.12 -7.20
C GLY A 72 11.42 -3.81 -8.51
N ALA A 73 12.66 -4.32 -8.59
CA ALA A 73 13.12 -5.06 -9.75
C ALA A 73 12.32 -6.35 -9.99
N VAL A 74 12.09 -7.15 -8.92
CA VAL A 74 11.27 -8.37 -9.02
C VAL A 74 9.83 -8.04 -9.42
N ALA A 75 9.25 -6.98 -8.85
CA ALA A 75 7.92 -6.52 -9.22
C ALA A 75 7.84 -6.11 -10.70
N SER A 76 8.85 -5.38 -11.19
CA SER A 76 8.93 -4.98 -12.60
C SER A 76 8.97 -6.20 -13.53
N VAL A 77 9.77 -7.21 -13.21
CA VAL A 77 9.83 -8.46 -14.01
C VAL A 77 8.48 -9.16 -14.04
N LEU A 78 7.79 -9.27 -12.89
CA LEU A 78 6.47 -9.91 -12.85
C LEU A 78 5.40 -9.10 -13.59
N MET A 79 5.55 -7.77 -13.69
CA MET A 79 4.65 -6.92 -14.45
C MET A 79 4.70 -7.20 -15.96
N PHE A 80 5.81 -7.72 -16.51
CA PHE A 80 5.87 -8.15 -17.91
C PHE A 80 5.08 -9.44 -18.19
N LEU A 81 4.81 -10.24 -17.14
CA LEU A 81 4.01 -11.47 -17.22
C LEU A 81 2.52 -11.13 -17.02
N GLU A 82 1.98 -10.32 -17.93
CA GLU A 82 0.60 -9.88 -17.92
C GLU A 82 -0.27 -10.70 -18.87
N PHE A 83 -1.49 -11.02 -18.45
CA PHE A 83 -2.46 -11.74 -19.26
C PHE A 83 -3.88 -11.15 -19.12
N PRO A 84 -4.63 -11.05 -20.24
CA PRO A 84 -5.99 -10.54 -20.21
C PRO A 84 -6.93 -11.55 -19.53
N LEU A 85 -7.98 -11.04 -18.87
CA LEU A 85 -9.05 -11.87 -18.32
C LEU A 85 -10.26 -11.89 -19.25
N PRO A 86 -10.93 -13.04 -19.43
CA PRO A 86 -12.00 -13.19 -20.42
C PRO A 86 -13.28 -12.38 -20.10
N PHE A 87 -13.43 -11.92 -18.85
CA PHE A 87 -14.59 -11.15 -18.39
C PHE A 87 -14.29 -9.64 -18.29
N ALA A 88 -13.14 -9.20 -18.75
CA ALA A 88 -12.75 -7.78 -18.76
C ALA A 88 -12.26 -7.38 -20.16
N PRO A 89 -12.43 -6.11 -20.57
CA PRO A 89 -11.85 -5.59 -21.81
C PRO A 89 -10.34 -5.88 -21.90
N GLY A 90 -9.82 -6.18 -23.08
CA GLY A 90 -8.48 -6.71 -23.31
C GLY A 90 -7.31 -5.80 -22.87
N PHE A 91 -7.58 -4.52 -22.59
CA PHE A 91 -6.58 -3.63 -22.01
C PHE A 91 -6.44 -3.78 -20.48
N TYR A 92 -7.37 -4.45 -19.79
CA TYR A 92 -7.20 -4.86 -18.39
C TYR A 92 -6.46 -6.19 -18.37
N LYS A 93 -5.23 -6.14 -17.92
CA LYS A 93 -4.38 -7.32 -17.82
C LYS A 93 -4.03 -7.58 -16.38
N LEU A 94 -4.17 -8.84 -15.98
CA LEU A 94 -3.75 -9.30 -14.67
C LEU A 94 -2.25 -9.60 -14.70
N ASP A 95 -1.53 -9.12 -13.70
CA ASP A 95 -0.15 -9.41 -13.41
C ASP A 95 0.04 -9.71 -11.91
N LEU A 96 1.18 -10.29 -11.56
CA LEU A 96 1.50 -10.65 -10.18
C LEU A 96 2.49 -9.68 -9.52
N SER A 97 2.74 -8.52 -10.12
CA SER A 97 3.72 -7.55 -9.65
C SER A 97 3.43 -6.99 -8.26
N GLU A 98 2.14 -6.95 -7.87
CA GLU A 98 1.73 -6.50 -6.54
C GLU A 98 2.16 -7.45 -5.41
N VAL A 99 2.49 -8.72 -5.70
CA VAL A 99 2.94 -9.67 -4.68
C VAL A 99 4.24 -9.24 -4.02
N PRO A 100 5.35 -9.00 -4.76
CA PRO A 100 6.59 -8.50 -4.15
C PRO A 100 6.42 -7.10 -3.55
N VAL A 101 5.59 -6.22 -4.12
CA VAL A 101 5.31 -4.91 -3.54
C VAL A 101 4.68 -5.05 -2.16
N LEU A 102 3.65 -5.90 -2.04
CA LEU A 102 2.94 -6.12 -0.78
C LEU A 102 3.85 -6.79 0.27
N ILE A 103 4.68 -7.76 -0.12
CA ILE A 103 5.67 -8.38 0.75
C ILE A 103 6.69 -7.34 1.23
N GLY A 104 7.23 -6.52 0.34
CA GLY A 104 8.14 -5.44 0.67
C GLY A 104 7.51 -4.40 1.59
N ALA A 105 6.24 -4.05 1.35
CA ALA A 105 5.49 -3.14 2.21
C ALA A 105 5.25 -3.71 3.63
N PHE A 106 5.00 -5.00 3.75
CA PHE A 106 4.89 -5.68 5.05
C PHE A 106 6.24 -5.75 5.78
N ALA A 107 7.33 -5.99 5.05
CA ALA A 107 8.67 -6.08 5.61
C ALA A 107 9.23 -4.73 6.06
N LEU A 108 9.15 -3.73 5.19
CA LEU A 108 9.86 -2.46 5.30
C LEU A 108 8.96 -1.28 5.69
N GLY A 109 7.64 -1.50 5.68
CA GLY A 109 6.62 -0.51 6.00
C GLY A 109 5.98 0.17 4.78
N PRO A 110 4.86 0.91 4.98
CA PRO A 110 4.03 1.44 3.89
C PRO A 110 4.78 2.43 2.98
N VAL A 111 5.64 3.27 3.52
CA VAL A 111 6.44 4.23 2.73
C VAL A 111 7.38 3.48 1.76
N SER A 112 7.99 2.39 2.23
CA SER A 112 8.82 1.54 1.36
C SER A 112 7.98 0.85 0.29
N GLY A 113 6.76 0.43 0.62
CA GLY A 113 5.81 -0.11 -0.34
C GLY A 113 5.50 0.87 -1.47
N PHE A 114 5.29 2.14 -1.14
CA PHE A 114 5.12 3.19 -2.14
C PHE A 114 6.34 3.31 -3.08
N PHE A 115 7.56 3.32 -2.54
CA PHE A 115 8.77 3.41 -3.37
C PHE A 115 8.99 2.16 -4.22
N ILE A 116 8.66 0.97 -3.73
CA ILE A 116 8.71 -0.27 -4.51
C ILE A 116 7.74 -0.20 -5.69
N GLU A 117 6.50 0.27 -5.44
CA GLU A 117 5.48 0.48 -6.46
C GLU A 117 5.93 1.49 -7.51
N LEU A 118 6.51 2.60 -7.08
CA LEU A 118 7.04 3.63 -7.97
C LEU A 118 8.18 3.09 -8.85
N ILE A 119 9.15 2.36 -8.28
CA ILE A 119 10.25 1.75 -9.02
C ILE A 119 9.73 0.75 -10.05
N LYS A 120 8.76 -0.10 -9.66
CA LYS A 120 8.10 -1.05 -10.55
C LYS A 120 7.56 -0.36 -11.80
N ILE A 121 6.80 0.71 -11.61
CA ILE A 121 6.19 1.46 -12.72
C ILE A 121 7.24 2.16 -13.56
N LEU A 122 8.24 2.82 -12.96
CA LEU A 122 9.29 3.52 -13.69
C LEU A 122 10.14 2.56 -14.52
N VAL A 123 10.54 1.41 -13.97
CA VAL A 123 11.32 0.39 -14.71
C VAL A 123 10.49 -0.19 -15.85
N HIS A 124 9.22 -0.51 -15.61
CA HIS A 124 8.32 -1.00 -16.66
C HIS A 124 8.17 0.04 -17.79
N LEU A 125 7.97 1.32 -17.45
CA LEU A 125 7.86 2.42 -18.40
C LEU A 125 9.13 2.58 -19.26
N VAL A 126 10.31 2.49 -18.64
CA VAL A 126 11.59 2.62 -19.35
C VAL A 126 11.82 1.45 -20.33
N ILE A 127 11.46 0.22 -19.93
CA ILE A 127 11.75 -0.99 -20.73
C ILE A 127 10.70 -1.20 -21.82
N LYS A 128 9.41 -1.10 -21.48
CA LYS A 128 8.28 -1.39 -22.39
C LYS A 128 7.78 -0.16 -23.15
N GLY A 129 8.09 1.04 -22.63
CA GLY A 129 7.47 2.26 -23.09
C GLY A 129 6.01 2.38 -22.63
N THR A 130 5.34 3.44 -23.07
CA THR A 130 3.92 3.61 -22.81
C THR A 130 3.10 3.40 -24.08
N GLN A 131 2.01 2.65 -23.97
CA GLN A 131 0.97 2.51 -25.00
C GLN A 131 -0.23 3.42 -24.74
N THR A 132 -0.23 4.11 -23.60
CA THR A 132 -1.35 4.87 -23.06
C THR A 132 -0.99 6.32 -22.74
N ALA A 133 0.09 6.84 -23.35
CA ALA A 133 0.62 8.18 -23.08
C ALA A 133 0.90 8.46 -21.57
N GLY A 134 1.26 7.42 -20.80
CA GLY A 134 1.53 7.51 -19.36
C GLY A 134 0.27 7.42 -18.47
N ILE A 135 -0.92 7.45 -19.02
CA ILE A 135 -2.19 7.44 -18.27
C ILE A 135 -2.39 6.09 -17.55
N GLY A 136 -2.12 4.98 -18.26
CA GLY A 136 -2.25 3.64 -17.70
C GLY A 136 -1.23 3.35 -16.60
N GLU A 137 -0.01 3.84 -16.76
CA GLU A 137 1.08 3.71 -15.79
C GLU A 137 0.76 4.49 -14.50
N LEU A 138 0.26 5.72 -14.64
CA LEU A 138 -0.18 6.53 -13.51
C LEU A 138 -1.35 5.86 -12.77
N ALA A 139 -2.31 5.33 -13.52
CA ALA A 139 -3.43 4.59 -12.95
C ALA A 139 -2.96 3.36 -12.18
N ASN A 140 -2.02 2.59 -12.73
CA ASN A 140 -1.48 1.41 -12.08
C ASN A 140 -0.78 1.79 -10.76
N LEU A 141 -0.02 2.89 -10.75
CA LEU A 141 0.60 3.43 -9.53
C LEU A 141 -0.46 3.78 -8.47
N VAL A 142 -1.50 4.53 -8.83
CA VAL A 142 -2.54 4.98 -7.88
C VAL A 142 -3.36 3.79 -7.37
N ILE A 143 -3.78 2.89 -8.25
CA ILE A 143 -4.59 1.72 -7.91
C ILE A 143 -3.77 0.71 -7.10
N GLY A 144 -2.49 0.49 -7.46
CA GLY A 144 -1.55 -0.34 -6.70
C GLY A 144 -1.29 0.22 -5.29
N CYS A 145 -1.06 1.52 -5.19
CA CYS A 145 -0.95 2.19 -3.87
C CYS A 145 -2.24 2.09 -3.06
N ALA A 146 -3.43 2.17 -3.68
CA ALA A 146 -4.72 2.00 -3.02
C ALA A 146 -4.91 0.59 -2.44
N PHE A 147 -4.23 -0.41 -2.99
CA PHE A 147 -4.17 -1.76 -2.43
C PHE A 147 -3.12 -1.89 -1.32
N VAL A 148 -1.88 -1.53 -1.64
CA VAL A 148 -0.71 -1.82 -0.82
C VAL A 148 -0.65 -0.98 0.46
N LEU A 149 -0.97 0.33 0.38
CA LEU A 149 -0.81 1.22 1.52
C LEU A 149 -1.77 0.89 2.68
N PRO A 150 -3.09 0.71 2.47
CA PRO A 150 -4.00 0.32 3.55
C PRO A 150 -3.62 -1.04 4.15
N ALA A 151 -3.24 -2.01 3.29
CA ALA A 151 -2.81 -3.32 3.74
C ALA A 151 -1.57 -3.25 4.65
N ALA A 152 -0.57 -2.47 4.26
CA ALA A 152 0.67 -2.28 5.02
C ALA A 152 0.44 -1.50 6.33
N LEU A 153 -0.43 -0.49 6.33
CA LEU A 153 -0.79 0.27 7.52
C LEU A 153 -1.45 -0.62 8.58
N ILE A 154 -2.44 -1.43 8.17
CA ILE A 154 -3.12 -2.37 9.08
C ILE A 154 -2.15 -3.43 9.59
N TYR A 155 -1.27 -3.95 8.73
CA TYR A 155 -0.27 -4.92 9.14
C TYR A 155 0.75 -4.32 10.12
N ARG A 156 1.23 -3.10 9.86
CA ARG A 156 2.19 -2.38 10.74
C ARG A 156 1.66 -2.23 12.16
N ALA A 157 0.35 -2.05 12.34
CA ALA A 157 -0.27 -1.87 13.64
C ALA A 157 -0.15 -3.10 14.58
N GLY A 158 0.30 -4.28 14.10
CA GLY A 158 0.45 -5.45 14.97
C GLY A 158 1.19 -6.65 14.41
N LYS A 159 1.75 -6.59 13.21
CA LYS A 159 2.62 -7.60 12.56
C LYS A 159 2.19 -9.09 12.78
N THR A 160 0.88 -9.36 12.74
CA THR A 160 0.30 -10.69 12.89
C THR A 160 -0.31 -11.19 11.60
N ARG A 161 -0.41 -12.53 11.43
CA ARG A 161 -1.09 -13.13 10.27
C ARG A 161 -2.52 -12.64 10.11
N LYS A 162 -3.26 -12.52 11.22
CA LYS A 162 -4.64 -12.01 11.21
C LYS A 162 -4.71 -10.60 10.63
N ARG A 163 -3.80 -9.71 11.04
CA ARG A 163 -3.74 -8.33 10.52
C ARG A 163 -3.27 -8.27 9.08
N ALA A 164 -2.39 -9.17 8.64
CA ALA A 164 -2.04 -9.28 7.22
C ALA A 164 -3.27 -9.61 6.38
N VAL A 165 -4.07 -10.60 6.78
CA VAL A 165 -5.30 -10.98 6.07
C VAL A 165 -6.32 -9.84 6.07
N ILE A 166 -6.60 -9.23 7.23
CA ILE A 166 -7.50 -8.07 7.31
C ILE A 166 -7.00 -6.93 6.43
N GLY A 167 -5.69 -6.66 6.46
CA GLY A 167 -5.06 -5.63 5.62
C GLY A 167 -5.25 -5.90 4.13
N MET A 168 -5.02 -7.12 3.68
CA MET A 168 -5.21 -7.52 2.28
C MET A 168 -6.66 -7.42 1.84
N ILE A 169 -7.62 -7.84 2.68
CA ILE A 169 -9.06 -7.68 2.40
C ILE A 169 -9.41 -6.19 2.27
N THR A 170 -9.02 -5.37 3.25
CA THR A 170 -9.28 -3.92 3.22
C THR A 170 -8.61 -3.27 2.01
N GLY A 171 -7.35 -3.63 1.72
CA GLY A 171 -6.64 -3.14 0.54
C GLY A 171 -7.34 -3.49 -0.76
N THR A 172 -7.83 -4.73 -0.91
CA THR A 172 -8.62 -5.17 -2.08
C THR A 172 -9.88 -4.34 -2.24
N LEU A 173 -10.62 -4.09 -1.18
CA LEU A 173 -11.84 -3.27 -1.23
C LEU A 173 -11.52 -1.82 -1.61
N VAL A 174 -10.51 -1.21 -0.98
CA VAL A 174 -10.08 0.17 -1.29
C VAL A 174 -9.60 0.27 -2.73
N MET A 175 -8.79 -0.69 -3.22
CA MET A 175 -8.35 -0.77 -4.60
C MET A 175 -9.52 -0.87 -5.57
N THR A 176 -10.52 -1.69 -5.26
CA THR A 176 -11.70 -1.86 -6.12
C THR A 176 -12.50 -0.57 -6.24
N VAL A 177 -12.78 0.10 -5.13
CA VAL A 177 -13.50 1.39 -5.13
C VAL A 177 -12.67 2.46 -5.85
N ALA A 178 -11.38 2.59 -5.51
CA ALA A 178 -10.49 3.54 -6.16
C ALA A 178 -10.37 3.26 -7.67
N GLY A 179 -10.27 2.00 -8.07
CA GLY A 179 -10.23 1.58 -9.46
C GLY A 179 -11.50 1.94 -10.24
N CYS A 180 -12.68 1.71 -9.67
CA CYS A 180 -13.94 2.13 -10.28
C CYS A 180 -14.00 3.64 -10.46
N PHE A 181 -13.66 4.40 -9.41
CA PHE A 181 -13.63 5.86 -9.45
C PHE A 181 -12.63 6.39 -10.49
N MET A 182 -11.40 5.90 -10.43
CA MET A 182 -10.34 6.30 -11.37
C MET A 182 -10.73 5.99 -12.83
N ASN A 183 -11.31 4.82 -13.08
CA ASN A 183 -11.72 4.47 -14.43
C ASN A 183 -12.87 5.34 -14.94
N ALA A 184 -13.90 5.55 -14.13
CA ALA A 184 -15.07 6.31 -14.53
C ALA A 184 -14.77 7.79 -14.79
N PHE A 185 -13.97 8.42 -13.91
CA PHE A 185 -13.80 9.87 -13.91
C PHE A 185 -12.46 10.35 -14.45
N VAL A 186 -11.45 9.49 -14.55
CA VAL A 186 -10.10 9.89 -14.97
C VAL A 186 -9.66 9.11 -16.21
N LEU A 187 -9.64 7.77 -16.15
CA LEU A 187 -9.01 6.97 -17.20
C LEU A 187 -9.80 6.96 -18.50
N LEU A 188 -11.09 6.64 -18.44
CA LEU A 188 -11.93 6.60 -19.66
C LEU A 188 -12.00 7.98 -20.35
N PRO A 189 -12.24 9.09 -19.62
CA PRO A 189 -12.16 10.43 -20.23
C PRO A 189 -10.77 10.77 -20.78
N ALA A 190 -9.70 10.41 -20.06
CA ALA A 190 -8.35 10.65 -20.51
C ALA A 190 -7.98 9.82 -21.76
N TYR A 191 -8.44 8.58 -21.85
CA TYR A 191 -8.27 7.76 -23.05
C TYR A 191 -9.08 8.30 -24.24
N ALA A 192 -10.31 8.74 -24.00
CA ALA A 192 -11.13 9.36 -25.03
C ALA A 192 -10.41 10.56 -25.66
N THR A 193 -9.83 11.44 -24.85
CA THR A 193 -9.09 12.61 -25.32
C THR A 193 -7.73 12.26 -25.94
N ALA A 194 -6.94 11.39 -25.29
CA ALA A 194 -5.58 11.05 -25.74
C ALA A 194 -5.57 10.27 -27.07
N PHE A 195 -6.55 9.41 -27.29
CA PHE A 195 -6.66 8.57 -28.50
C PHE A 195 -7.68 9.10 -29.51
N GLY A 196 -8.37 10.19 -29.21
CA GLY A 196 -9.42 10.75 -30.07
C GLY A 196 -10.59 9.78 -30.29
N MET A 197 -10.83 8.87 -29.34
CA MET A 197 -11.91 7.88 -29.42
C MET A 197 -13.17 8.38 -28.73
N PRO A 198 -14.37 8.25 -29.36
CA PRO A 198 -15.62 8.52 -28.67
C PRO A 198 -15.79 7.66 -27.43
N MET A 199 -16.41 8.20 -26.39
CA MET A 199 -16.68 7.47 -25.14
C MET A 199 -17.50 6.19 -25.39
N GLU A 200 -18.41 6.23 -26.36
CA GLU A 200 -19.24 5.10 -26.78
C GLU A 200 -18.38 3.91 -27.26
N THR A 201 -17.25 4.19 -27.93
CA THR A 201 -16.32 3.14 -28.40
C THR A 201 -15.66 2.46 -27.22
N LEU A 202 -15.23 3.22 -26.21
CA LEU A 202 -14.60 2.66 -25.00
C LEU A 202 -15.60 1.84 -24.18
N VAL A 203 -16.82 2.34 -24.00
CA VAL A 203 -17.91 1.61 -23.33
C VAL A 203 -18.30 0.36 -24.16
N GLY A 204 -18.30 0.47 -25.50
CA GLY A 204 -18.56 -0.63 -26.43
C GLY A 204 -17.60 -1.82 -26.27
N MET A 205 -16.33 -1.56 -25.89
CA MET A 205 -15.39 -2.63 -25.54
C MET A 205 -15.84 -3.42 -24.29
N GLY A 206 -16.49 -2.76 -23.35
CA GLY A 206 -17.10 -3.41 -22.19
C GLY A 206 -18.38 -4.18 -22.56
N THR A 207 -19.22 -3.59 -23.42
CA THR A 207 -20.45 -4.23 -23.93
C THR A 207 -20.14 -5.50 -24.72
N ALA A 208 -19.00 -5.54 -25.42
CA ALA A 208 -18.53 -6.73 -26.14
C ALA A 208 -18.25 -7.91 -25.20
N VAL A 209 -17.83 -7.64 -23.97
CA VAL A 209 -17.54 -8.65 -22.93
C VAL A 209 -18.79 -8.95 -22.09
N ASN A 210 -19.56 -7.91 -21.72
CA ASN A 210 -20.76 -8.03 -20.92
C ASN A 210 -21.86 -7.12 -21.45
N LYS A 211 -22.91 -7.72 -22.02
CA LYS A 211 -24.04 -7.01 -22.65
C LYS A 211 -24.81 -6.09 -21.69
N ALA A 212 -24.66 -6.23 -20.39
CA ALA A 212 -25.26 -5.33 -19.40
C ALA A 212 -24.51 -4.01 -19.25
N VAL A 213 -23.34 -3.85 -19.88
CA VAL A 213 -22.59 -2.60 -19.92
C VAL A 213 -23.14 -1.70 -21.01
N HIS A 214 -23.66 -0.53 -20.65
CA HIS A 214 -24.27 0.42 -21.56
C HIS A 214 -23.81 1.87 -21.31
N ASP A 215 -23.14 2.13 -20.20
CA ASP A 215 -22.58 3.44 -19.83
C ASP A 215 -21.28 3.30 -19.02
N VAL A 216 -20.64 4.43 -18.69
CA VAL A 216 -19.39 4.49 -17.93
C VAL A 216 -19.56 3.91 -16.53
N LEU A 217 -20.71 4.07 -15.90
CA LEU A 217 -20.94 3.60 -14.54
C LEU A 217 -21.09 2.08 -14.52
N THR A 218 -21.91 1.53 -15.41
CA THR A 218 -22.06 0.07 -15.57
C THR A 218 -20.75 -0.58 -16.01
N PHE A 219 -19.94 0.09 -16.84
CA PHE A 219 -18.60 -0.34 -17.18
C PHE A 219 -17.71 -0.46 -15.94
N ALA A 220 -17.69 0.58 -15.08
CA ALA A 220 -16.89 0.57 -13.86
C ALA A 220 -17.35 -0.54 -12.90
N VAL A 221 -18.64 -0.75 -12.71
CA VAL A 221 -19.18 -1.73 -11.78
C VAL A 221 -19.08 -3.17 -12.32
N LEU A 222 -19.31 -3.39 -13.62
CA LEU A 222 -19.40 -4.75 -14.19
C LEU A 222 -18.10 -5.25 -14.81
N CYS A 223 -17.17 -4.37 -15.16
CA CYS A 223 -15.86 -4.75 -15.72
C CYS A 223 -14.73 -4.44 -14.72
N VAL A 224 -14.64 -3.19 -14.22
CA VAL A 224 -13.50 -2.76 -13.40
C VAL A 224 -13.57 -3.35 -11.98
N ALA A 225 -14.73 -3.37 -11.34
CA ALA A 225 -14.84 -3.91 -9.98
C ALA A 225 -14.52 -5.41 -9.92
N PRO A 226 -15.10 -6.29 -10.77
CA PRO A 226 -14.75 -7.71 -10.77
C PRO A 226 -13.27 -7.94 -11.08
N PHE A 227 -12.70 -7.18 -12.02
CA PHE A 227 -11.27 -7.27 -12.35
C PHE A 227 -10.38 -6.98 -11.13
N ASN A 228 -10.61 -5.86 -10.44
CA ASN A 228 -9.81 -5.49 -9.26
C ASN A 228 -10.04 -6.45 -8.09
N LEU A 229 -11.26 -6.96 -7.88
CA LEU A 229 -11.54 -7.99 -6.87
C LEU A 229 -10.75 -9.27 -7.16
N VAL A 230 -10.78 -9.77 -8.40
CA VAL A 230 -10.01 -10.96 -8.79
C VAL A 230 -8.52 -10.71 -8.62
N LYS A 231 -7.99 -9.57 -9.11
CA LYS A 231 -6.57 -9.20 -8.94
C LYS A 231 -6.19 -9.19 -7.46
N GLY A 232 -6.97 -8.51 -6.61
CA GLY A 232 -6.72 -8.42 -5.18
C GLY A 232 -6.78 -9.77 -4.46
N ILE A 233 -7.74 -10.63 -4.80
CA ILE A 233 -7.86 -11.99 -4.23
C ILE A 233 -6.65 -12.83 -4.64
N VAL A 234 -6.29 -12.89 -5.92
CA VAL A 234 -5.17 -13.69 -6.41
C VAL A 234 -3.87 -13.26 -5.76
N VAL A 235 -3.57 -11.95 -5.77
CA VAL A 235 -2.38 -11.39 -5.13
C VAL A 235 -2.37 -11.67 -3.62
N SER A 236 -3.51 -11.51 -2.94
CA SER A 236 -3.63 -11.77 -1.50
C SER A 236 -3.38 -13.24 -1.16
N LEU A 237 -3.93 -14.17 -1.94
CA LEU A 237 -3.72 -15.61 -1.74
C LEU A 237 -2.24 -15.97 -1.92
N ILE A 238 -1.62 -15.55 -3.01
CA ILE A 238 -0.20 -15.82 -3.26
C ILE A 238 0.66 -15.21 -2.15
N THR A 239 0.42 -13.96 -1.78
CA THR A 239 1.13 -13.29 -0.69
C THR A 239 0.96 -14.03 0.65
N PHE A 240 -0.24 -14.50 0.96
CA PHE A 240 -0.53 -15.25 2.18
C PHE A 240 0.28 -16.57 2.25
N PHE A 241 0.35 -17.31 1.15
CA PHE A 241 1.16 -18.55 1.09
C PHE A 241 2.66 -18.26 1.17
N LEU A 242 3.14 -17.23 0.49
CA LEU A 242 4.55 -16.82 0.52
C LEU A 242 4.93 -16.20 1.88
N TYR A 243 4.01 -15.58 2.59
CA TYR A 243 4.26 -14.94 3.88
C TYR A 243 4.90 -15.90 4.90
N LYS A 244 4.51 -17.19 4.89
CA LYS A 244 5.08 -18.20 5.78
C LYS A 244 6.60 -18.36 5.57
N HIS A 245 7.04 -18.33 4.32
CA HIS A 245 8.45 -18.51 3.93
C HIS A 245 9.27 -17.21 4.13
N ILE A 246 8.65 -16.06 3.94
CA ILE A 246 9.31 -14.75 3.97
C ILE A 246 9.24 -14.10 5.37
N SER A 247 8.41 -14.61 6.27
CA SER A 247 8.26 -14.06 7.62
C SER A 247 9.57 -14.03 8.43
N THR A 248 10.51 -14.90 8.12
CA THR A 248 11.85 -14.92 8.71
C THR A 248 12.70 -13.76 8.21
N LEU A 249 12.62 -13.43 6.91
CA LEU A 249 13.26 -12.26 6.32
C LEU A 249 12.66 -10.94 6.84
N ILE A 250 11.35 -10.89 7.01
CA ILE A 250 10.64 -9.72 7.56
C ILE A 250 11.09 -9.38 8.98
N LYS A 251 11.46 -10.39 9.78
CA LYS A 251 11.94 -10.20 11.17
C LYS A 251 13.42 -9.82 11.25
N SER A 252 14.19 -10.03 10.20
CA SER A 252 15.63 -9.75 10.15
C SER A 252 15.98 -8.38 9.56
N VAL A 253 15.01 -7.66 9.06
CA VAL A 253 15.12 -6.29 8.49
C VAL A 253 14.61 -5.26 9.49
#